data_be75c1f2dc8a0d0f3863ec66633aa49b
#
_entry.id   be75c1f2dc8a0d0f3863ec66633aa49b
#
_cell.length_a   1.000
_cell.length_b   1.000
_cell.length_c   1.000
_cell.angle_alpha   90.00
_cell.angle_beta   90.00
_cell.angle_gamma   90.00
#
_symmetry.space_group_name_H-M   'P 1'
#
loop_
_entity.id
_entity.type
_entity.pdbx_description
1 polymer ?
#
loop_
_entity_poly.entity_id
_entity_poly.type
_entity_poly.pdbx_seq_one_letter_code
_entity_poly.pdbx_strand_id
1 'polypeptide(L)'
;SRGLGDVYKRQVQAGCEQQEVIPAHVTENQVTVQVPENLTAEVTKSTMWEEYNSRCINCGRCNFVCPTCTCFTMQDLFYSENGKVGERRRIWASCMVDGFTDVAGGGSYRKKNGERMRFKLLHKVLDYKQRNGYHMCVGCGRCDDICPEYISFSGCINKLQSAMTEVTEQ
;
A
#
# COMPACT_ATOMS: atom_id res chain seq x y z
N SER A 1 11.77 23.47 -10.02
CA SER A 1 11.26 24.78 -9.66
C SER A 1 12.02 25.33 -8.47
N ARG A 2 12.62 26.47 -8.63
CA ARG A 2 13.34 27.19 -7.57
C ARG A 2 12.36 28.09 -6.80
N GLY A 3 11.30 27.50 -6.27
CA GLY A 3 10.24 28.22 -5.62
C GLY A 3 10.52 28.58 -4.16
N LEU A 4 9.47 28.71 -3.36
CA LEU A 4 9.50 29.09 -1.94
C LEU A 4 10.51 28.30 -1.10
N GLY A 5 10.85 27.07 -1.47
CA GLY A 5 11.87 26.28 -0.77
C GLY A 5 13.25 26.94 -0.69
N ASP A 6 13.67 27.71 -1.71
CA ASP A 6 14.95 28.42 -1.69
C ASP A 6 14.93 29.64 -0.75
N VAL A 7 13.78 30.28 -0.60
CA VAL A 7 13.59 31.41 0.32
C VAL A 7 13.68 30.93 1.77
N TYR A 8 12.98 29.88 2.13
CA TYR A 8 13.05 29.28 3.46
C TYR A 8 14.46 28.76 3.77
N LYS A 9 15.12 28.13 2.82
CA LYS A 9 16.48 27.64 2.98
C LYS A 9 17.47 28.75 3.29
N ARG A 10 17.36 29.91 2.63
CA ARG A 10 18.19 31.11 2.91
C ARG A 10 17.92 31.71 4.27
N GLN A 11 16.65 31.76 4.69
CA GLN A 11 16.25 32.29 6.01
C GLN A 11 16.79 31.42 7.14
N VAL A 12 16.78 30.10 6.98
CA VAL A 12 17.31 29.17 7.98
C VAL A 12 18.85 29.20 8.01
N GLN A 13 19.50 29.29 6.85
CA GLN A 13 20.97 29.33 6.76
C GLN A 13 21.61 30.53 7.46
N ALA A 14 20.92 31.67 7.52
CA ALA A 14 21.44 32.90 8.14
C ALA A 14 21.65 32.83 9.66
N GLY A 15 21.04 31.84 10.34
CA GLY A 15 21.13 31.68 11.80
C GLY A 15 21.61 30.30 12.28
N CYS A 16 22.08 29.43 11.38
CA CYS A 16 22.48 28.07 11.73
C CYS A 16 24.00 27.89 11.69
N GLU A 17 24.53 27.24 12.72
CA GLU A 17 25.89 26.70 12.68
C GLU A 17 25.91 25.49 11.73
N GLN A 18 26.94 25.43 10.91
CA GLN A 18 27.13 24.26 10.02
C GLN A 18 27.74 23.13 10.86
N GLN A 19 27.02 22.05 10.95
CA GLN A 19 27.47 20.81 11.58
C GLN A 19 27.39 19.67 10.56
N GLU A 20 28.45 18.88 10.48
CA GLU A 20 28.41 17.63 9.71
C GLU A 20 27.55 16.63 10.46
N VAL A 21 26.46 16.22 9.83
CA VAL A 21 25.55 15.21 10.38
C VAL A 21 25.66 13.95 9.54
N ILE A 22 26.16 12.88 10.14
CA ILE A 22 26.12 11.55 9.54
C ILE A 22 24.80 10.90 9.93
N PRO A 23 23.87 10.71 8.97
CA PRO A 23 22.58 10.08 9.27
C PRO A 23 22.78 8.64 9.72
N ALA A 24 22.05 8.23 10.73
CA ALA A 24 22.00 6.83 11.14
C ALA A 24 21.33 5.99 10.02
N HIS A 25 22.00 4.91 9.65
CA HIS A 25 21.49 3.96 8.67
C HIS A 25 21.07 2.67 9.36
N VAL A 26 19.99 2.07 8.88
CA VAL A 26 19.60 0.72 9.27
C VAL A 26 20.57 -0.26 8.61
N THR A 27 21.31 -0.98 9.43
CA THR A 27 22.30 -1.99 8.97
C THR A 27 21.70 -3.36 8.82
N GLU A 28 20.67 -3.67 9.60
CA GLU A 28 19.98 -4.96 9.60
C GLU A 28 18.46 -4.78 9.66
N ASN A 29 17.74 -5.62 8.95
CA ASN A 29 16.27 -5.66 9.03
C ASN A 29 15.85 -6.47 10.26
N GLN A 30 14.84 -6.00 10.98
CA GLN A 30 14.26 -6.72 12.13
C GLN A 30 13.58 -8.03 11.69
N VAL A 31 13.03 -8.06 10.49
CA VAL A 31 12.35 -9.22 9.92
C VAL A 31 12.92 -9.51 8.53
N THR A 32 13.38 -10.73 8.33
CA THR A 32 13.77 -11.19 6.99
C THR A 32 12.52 -11.53 6.20
N VAL A 33 12.39 -10.91 5.03
CA VAL A 33 11.25 -11.14 4.12
C VAL A 33 11.76 -11.84 2.87
N GLN A 34 11.10 -12.97 2.53
CA GLN A 34 11.40 -13.76 1.35
C GLN A 34 10.18 -13.83 0.45
N VAL A 35 10.34 -13.38 -0.79
CA VAL A 35 9.31 -13.55 -1.82
C VAL A 35 9.71 -14.73 -2.69
N PRO A 36 8.84 -15.74 -2.88
CA PRO A 36 9.15 -16.89 -3.72
C PRO A 36 9.50 -16.45 -5.16
N GLU A 37 10.56 -17.01 -5.72
CA GLU A 37 10.95 -16.73 -7.11
C GLU A 37 9.92 -17.23 -8.12
N ASN A 38 9.30 -18.35 -7.80
CA ASN A 38 8.28 -19.02 -8.62
C ASN A 38 6.84 -18.54 -8.31
N LEU A 39 6.68 -17.36 -7.69
CA LEU A 39 5.37 -16.83 -7.35
C LEU A 39 4.54 -16.59 -8.62
N THR A 40 3.36 -17.21 -8.67
CA THR A 40 2.39 -17.07 -9.76
C THR A 40 1.03 -16.63 -9.28
N ALA A 41 0.13 -16.31 -10.21
CA ALA A 41 -1.25 -15.95 -9.91
C ALA A 41 -2.07 -17.09 -9.26
N GLU A 42 -1.61 -18.34 -9.35
CA GLU A 42 -2.27 -19.49 -8.74
C GLU A 42 -2.40 -19.34 -7.21
N VAL A 43 -1.47 -18.63 -6.56
CA VAL A 43 -1.53 -18.32 -5.11
C VAL A 43 -2.83 -17.61 -4.70
N THR A 44 -3.56 -17.04 -5.66
CA THR A 44 -4.88 -16.43 -5.39
C THR A 44 -5.92 -17.44 -4.90
N LYS A 45 -5.71 -18.73 -5.18
CA LYS A 45 -6.61 -19.83 -4.80
C LYS A 45 -6.33 -20.37 -3.40
N SER A 46 -5.17 -20.03 -2.80
CA SER A 46 -4.78 -20.51 -1.46
C SER A 46 -5.76 -20.06 -0.38
N THR A 47 -5.96 -20.93 0.60
CA THR A 47 -6.80 -20.70 1.78
C THR A 47 -6.20 -19.66 2.74
N MET A 48 -4.91 -19.34 2.62
CA MET A 48 -4.23 -18.34 3.47
C MET A 48 -4.94 -16.99 3.55
N TRP A 49 -5.70 -16.63 2.52
CA TRP A 49 -6.41 -15.34 2.45
C TRP A 49 -7.63 -15.27 3.36
N GLU A 50 -8.21 -16.41 3.75
CA GLU A 50 -9.40 -16.47 4.57
C GLU A 50 -9.16 -15.96 6.00
N GLU A 51 -7.96 -16.12 6.54
CA GLU A 51 -7.55 -15.58 7.83
C GLU A 51 -7.87 -14.08 7.95
N TYR A 52 -7.69 -13.33 6.88
CA TYR A 52 -7.86 -11.89 6.88
C TYR A 52 -9.32 -11.42 6.79
N ASN A 53 -10.26 -12.33 6.54
CA ASN A 53 -11.68 -12.00 6.54
C ASN A 53 -12.17 -11.54 7.92
N SER A 54 -11.67 -12.16 8.97
CA SER A 54 -12.02 -11.83 10.37
C SER A 54 -11.03 -10.88 11.02
N ARG A 55 -9.73 -10.97 10.68
CA ARG A 55 -8.69 -10.17 11.31
C ARG A 55 -8.62 -8.74 10.82
N CYS A 56 -8.90 -8.49 9.54
CA CYS A 56 -8.78 -7.16 8.96
C CYS A 56 -10.08 -6.37 9.14
N ILE A 57 -9.98 -5.17 9.71
CA ILE A 57 -11.12 -4.25 9.94
C ILE A 57 -11.32 -3.21 8.83
N ASN A 58 -10.64 -3.35 7.70
CA ASN A 58 -10.75 -2.44 6.53
C ASN A 58 -10.43 -0.97 6.79
N CYS A 59 -9.67 -0.63 7.82
CA CYS A 59 -9.36 0.76 8.15
C CYS A 59 -8.49 1.48 7.10
N GLY A 60 -7.84 0.76 6.20
CA GLY A 60 -7.02 1.32 5.11
C GLY A 60 -5.68 1.94 5.52
N ARG A 61 -5.37 2.07 6.82
CA ARG A 61 -4.17 2.74 7.34
C ARG A 61 -2.88 2.23 6.70
N CYS A 62 -2.76 0.93 6.53
CA CYS A 62 -1.60 0.29 5.92
C CYS A 62 -1.30 0.75 4.47
N ASN A 63 -2.28 1.29 3.74
CA ASN A 63 -2.07 1.91 2.44
C ASN A 63 -1.76 3.41 2.57
N PHE A 64 -2.41 4.10 3.51
CA PHE A 64 -2.19 5.54 3.70
C PHE A 64 -0.79 5.88 4.22
N VAL A 65 -0.13 4.97 4.95
CA VAL A 65 1.26 5.16 5.39
C VAL A 65 2.30 4.62 4.41
N CYS A 66 1.87 3.88 3.39
CA CYS A 66 2.79 3.23 2.46
C CYS A 66 3.35 4.23 1.43
N PRO A 67 4.67 4.45 1.38
CA PRO A 67 5.28 5.44 0.50
C PRO A 67 5.14 5.13 -0.99
N THR A 68 4.86 3.86 -1.32
CA THR A 68 4.70 3.40 -2.70
C THR A 68 3.25 3.16 -3.10
N CYS A 69 2.27 3.49 -2.23
CA CYS A 69 0.87 3.31 -2.56
C CYS A 69 0.38 4.43 -3.48
N THR A 70 -0.25 4.05 -4.60
CA THR A 70 -0.78 4.98 -5.61
C THR A 70 -2.29 4.89 -5.77
N CYS A 71 -2.99 4.22 -4.83
CA CYS A 71 -4.45 4.11 -4.86
C CYS A 71 -5.11 5.48 -4.76
N PHE A 72 -6.05 5.76 -5.64
CA PHE A 72 -6.79 7.02 -5.66
C PHE A 72 -8.27 6.78 -6.00
N THR A 73 -9.08 7.77 -5.68
CA THR A 73 -10.44 7.91 -6.18
C THR A 73 -10.67 9.32 -6.70
N MET A 74 -11.77 9.52 -7.39
CA MET A 74 -12.17 10.84 -7.89
C MET A 74 -13.29 11.38 -7.00
N GLN A 75 -13.20 12.66 -6.66
CA GLN A 75 -14.20 13.38 -5.90
C GLN A 75 -14.66 14.60 -6.69
N ASP A 76 -15.96 14.71 -6.89
CA ASP A 76 -16.57 15.88 -7.52
C ASP A 76 -16.92 16.90 -6.43
N LEU A 77 -16.45 18.13 -6.63
CA LEU A 77 -16.73 19.28 -5.76
C LEU A 77 -17.47 20.32 -6.58
N PHE A 78 -18.70 20.62 -6.20
CA PHE A 78 -19.50 21.64 -6.86
C PHE A 78 -19.39 22.97 -6.10
N TYR A 79 -19.15 24.06 -6.84
CA TYR A 79 -19.02 25.42 -6.29
C TYR A 79 -20.36 26.15 -6.19
N SER A 80 -21.40 25.59 -6.80
CA SER A 80 -22.74 26.13 -6.76
C SER A 80 -23.78 25.02 -6.59
N GLU A 81 -24.91 25.33 -5.98
CA GLU A 81 -26.00 24.39 -5.73
C GLU A 81 -26.62 23.83 -7.03
N ASN A 82 -26.50 24.56 -8.13
CA ASN A 82 -27.03 24.12 -9.42
C ASN A 82 -26.21 23.02 -10.12
N GLY A 83 -25.07 22.62 -9.54
CA GLY A 83 -24.18 21.58 -10.04
C GLY A 83 -23.51 21.85 -11.39
N LYS A 84 -23.61 23.08 -11.93
CA LYS A 84 -23.08 23.41 -13.26
C LYS A 84 -21.62 23.82 -13.28
N VAL A 85 -21.09 24.23 -12.13
CA VAL A 85 -19.70 24.69 -11.98
C VAL A 85 -19.07 23.93 -10.83
N GLY A 86 -17.96 23.26 -11.11
CA GLY A 86 -17.26 22.45 -10.13
C GLY A 86 -15.92 21.96 -10.66
N GLU A 87 -15.29 21.12 -9.87
CA GLU A 87 -14.06 20.46 -10.24
C GLU A 87 -14.12 18.97 -9.85
N ARG A 88 -13.34 18.15 -10.55
CA ARG A 88 -13.12 16.75 -10.20
C ARG A 88 -11.70 16.61 -9.68
N ARG A 89 -11.58 16.25 -8.42
CA ARG A 89 -10.29 16.07 -7.75
C ARG A 89 -9.93 14.60 -7.66
N ARG A 90 -8.66 14.31 -7.96
CA ARG A 90 -8.04 13.04 -7.62
C ARG A 90 -7.60 13.11 -6.17
N ILE A 91 -8.16 12.26 -5.31
CA ILE A 91 -7.81 12.17 -3.90
C ILE A 91 -7.24 10.79 -3.57
N TRP A 92 -6.41 10.75 -2.55
CA TRP A 92 -5.82 9.50 -2.08
C TRP A 92 -6.90 8.57 -1.54
N ALA A 93 -6.81 7.28 -1.87
CA ALA A 93 -7.75 6.25 -1.44
C ALA A 93 -7.01 4.96 -1.05
N SER A 94 -7.72 3.97 -0.60
CA SER A 94 -7.14 2.70 -0.19
C SER A 94 -7.93 1.53 -0.75
N CYS A 95 -7.24 0.62 -1.42
CA CYS A 95 -7.83 -0.64 -1.89
C CYS A 95 -8.24 -1.59 -0.75
N MET A 96 -7.86 -1.28 0.50
CA MET A 96 -8.25 -2.01 1.69
C MET A 96 -9.58 -1.52 2.28
N VAL A 97 -10.06 -0.34 1.88
CA VAL A 97 -11.34 0.22 2.35
C VAL A 97 -12.48 -0.34 1.51
N ASP A 98 -13.62 -0.55 2.16
CA ASP A 98 -14.84 -0.97 1.47
C ASP A 98 -15.29 0.07 0.44
N GLY A 99 -15.93 -0.38 -0.62
CA GLY A 99 -16.37 0.49 -1.71
C GLY A 99 -15.30 0.89 -2.73
N PHE A 100 -14.00 0.69 -2.46
CA PHE A 100 -12.93 1.07 -3.39
C PHE A 100 -13.05 0.41 -4.78
N THR A 101 -13.59 -0.80 -4.84
CA THR A 101 -13.78 -1.55 -6.10
C THR A 101 -15.23 -1.60 -6.55
N ASP A 102 -16.07 -0.73 -6.03
CA ASP A 102 -17.46 -0.63 -6.47
C ASP A 102 -17.53 -0.03 -7.86
N VAL A 103 -18.45 -0.56 -8.64
CA VAL A 103 -18.66 -0.16 -10.03
C VAL A 103 -20.09 0.30 -10.25
N ALA A 104 -20.31 1.07 -11.31
CA ALA A 104 -21.64 1.47 -11.72
C ALA A 104 -22.55 0.23 -11.87
N GLY A 105 -23.77 0.33 -11.36
CA GLY A 105 -24.73 -0.79 -11.32
C GLY A 105 -24.71 -1.60 -10.03
N GLY A 106 -23.92 -1.18 -9.00
CA GLY A 106 -23.96 -1.78 -7.65
C GLY A 106 -23.13 -3.04 -7.48
N GLY A 107 -22.24 -3.35 -8.43
CA GLY A 107 -21.30 -4.46 -8.29
C GLY A 107 -20.04 -4.07 -7.54
N SER A 108 -19.35 -5.05 -6.93
CA SER A 108 -18.02 -4.87 -6.34
C SER A 108 -17.15 -6.09 -6.61
N TYR A 109 -15.91 -5.87 -7.02
CA TYR A 109 -14.97 -6.95 -7.32
C TYR A 109 -14.37 -7.60 -6.07
N ARG A 110 -14.34 -6.89 -4.93
CA ARG A 110 -13.71 -7.37 -3.68
C ARG A 110 -14.60 -7.06 -2.49
N LYS A 111 -15.39 -8.06 -2.10
CA LYS A 111 -16.35 -7.96 -0.99
C LYS A 111 -15.74 -8.37 0.35
N LYS A 112 -14.82 -9.35 0.33
CA LYS A 112 -14.19 -9.90 1.53
C LYS A 112 -12.85 -9.22 1.81
N ASN A 113 -12.50 -9.12 3.10
CA ASN A 113 -11.24 -8.50 3.54
C ASN A 113 -10.01 -9.29 3.07
N GLY A 114 -10.10 -10.61 3.04
CA GLY A 114 -9.05 -11.46 2.49
C GLY A 114 -8.78 -11.20 1.01
N GLU A 115 -9.82 -10.93 0.22
CA GLU A 115 -9.67 -10.57 -1.19
C GLU A 115 -8.94 -9.22 -1.35
N ARG A 116 -9.21 -8.26 -0.46
CA ARG A 116 -8.52 -6.96 -0.43
C ARG A 116 -7.06 -7.12 -0.02
N MET A 117 -6.77 -7.94 1.02
CA MET A 117 -5.41 -8.23 1.45
C MET A 117 -4.62 -8.94 0.33
N ARG A 118 -5.21 -9.94 -0.31
CA ARG A 118 -4.67 -10.63 -1.48
C ARG A 118 -4.28 -9.64 -2.57
N PHE A 119 -5.21 -8.77 -2.96
CA PHE A 119 -4.95 -7.77 -3.98
C PHE A 119 -3.81 -6.82 -3.60
N LYS A 120 -3.84 -6.26 -2.39
CA LYS A 120 -2.78 -5.37 -1.91
C LYS A 120 -1.42 -6.05 -1.97
N LEU A 121 -1.32 -7.29 -1.48
CA LEU A 121 -0.06 -8.00 -1.39
C LEU A 121 0.46 -8.35 -2.78
N LEU A 122 -0.35 -9.02 -3.59
CA LEU A 122 0.08 -9.47 -4.93
C LEU A 122 0.38 -8.29 -5.84
N HIS A 123 -0.36 -7.20 -5.74
CA HIS A 123 -0.03 -5.97 -6.48
C HIS A 123 1.38 -5.49 -6.21
N LYS A 124 1.87 -5.59 -4.95
CA LYS A 124 3.20 -5.11 -4.56
C LYS A 124 4.35 -6.07 -4.89
N VAL A 125 4.11 -7.36 -4.82
CA VAL A 125 5.20 -8.35 -4.95
C VAL A 125 5.14 -9.18 -6.24
N LEU A 126 3.99 -9.26 -6.90
CA LEU A 126 3.81 -10.02 -8.14
C LEU A 126 3.53 -9.09 -9.33
N ASP A 127 2.34 -8.45 -9.37
CA ASP A 127 1.88 -7.71 -10.55
C ASP A 127 2.83 -6.58 -10.95
N TYR A 128 3.30 -5.83 -9.96
CA TYR A 128 4.21 -4.72 -10.21
C TYR A 128 5.58 -5.20 -10.69
N LYS A 129 6.09 -6.30 -10.10
CA LYS A 129 7.36 -6.93 -10.54
C LYS A 129 7.27 -7.42 -11.97
N GLN A 130 6.15 -8.04 -12.35
CA GLN A 130 5.95 -8.52 -13.72
C GLN A 130 5.96 -7.38 -14.75
N ARG A 131 5.47 -6.19 -14.38
CA ARG A 131 5.41 -5.04 -15.27
C ARG A 131 6.68 -4.21 -15.30
N ASN A 132 7.38 -4.11 -14.17
CA ASN A 132 8.46 -3.14 -13.97
C ASN A 132 9.82 -3.79 -13.66
N GLY A 133 9.89 -5.11 -13.45
CA GLY A 133 11.13 -5.84 -13.16
C GLY A 133 11.58 -5.81 -11.69
N TYR A 134 10.90 -5.08 -10.81
CA TYR A 134 11.21 -4.99 -9.37
C TYR A 134 9.95 -4.89 -8.51
N HIS A 135 10.07 -5.21 -7.23
CA HIS A 135 8.93 -5.17 -6.31
C HIS A 135 8.54 -3.71 -5.98
N MET A 136 7.25 -3.45 -5.85
CA MET A 136 6.74 -2.18 -5.38
C MET A 136 6.95 -1.98 -3.87
N CYS A 137 7.04 -3.07 -3.11
CA CYS A 137 7.30 -3.04 -1.68
C CYS A 137 8.79 -2.73 -1.43
N VAL A 138 9.06 -1.69 -0.65
CA VAL A 138 10.42 -1.25 -0.28
C VAL A 138 10.86 -1.72 1.12
N GLY A 139 10.05 -2.56 1.78
CA GLY A 139 10.40 -3.16 3.07
C GLY A 139 10.45 -2.18 4.26
N CYS A 140 9.77 -1.03 4.18
CA CYS A 140 9.89 0.02 5.20
C CYS A 140 9.18 -0.27 6.54
N GLY A 141 8.39 -1.36 6.67
CA GLY A 141 7.71 -1.78 7.91
C GLY A 141 6.51 -0.93 8.36
N ARG A 142 6.30 0.27 7.83
CA ARG A 142 5.25 1.21 8.29
C ARG A 142 3.84 0.61 8.33
N CYS A 143 3.53 -0.33 7.43
CA CYS A 143 2.23 -0.98 7.41
C CYS A 143 2.03 -1.97 8.55
N ASP A 144 3.10 -2.56 9.06
CA ASP A 144 3.09 -3.44 10.23
C ASP A 144 2.91 -2.59 11.50
N ASP A 145 3.67 -1.50 11.62
CA ASP A 145 3.63 -0.60 12.78
C ASP A 145 2.27 0.06 12.99
N ILE A 146 1.59 0.46 11.89
CA ILE A 146 0.33 1.22 11.99
C ILE A 146 -0.90 0.33 12.14
N CYS A 147 -0.79 -0.97 11.98
CA CYS A 147 -1.95 -1.88 11.97
C CYS A 147 -2.55 -2.03 13.38
N PRO A 148 -3.81 -1.58 13.62
CA PRO A 148 -4.44 -1.70 14.92
C PRO A 148 -4.76 -3.15 15.29
N GLU A 149 -4.83 -4.05 14.31
CA GLU A 149 -5.08 -5.48 14.47
C GLU A 149 -3.78 -6.30 14.47
N TYR A 150 -2.63 -5.65 14.54
CA TYR A 150 -1.31 -6.29 14.55
C TYR A 150 -1.11 -7.31 13.41
N ILE A 151 -1.68 -7.02 12.24
CA ILE A 151 -1.46 -7.83 11.05
C ILE A 151 -0.08 -7.49 10.49
N SER A 152 0.85 -8.46 10.54
CA SER A 152 2.15 -8.33 9.92
C SER A 152 2.06 -8.54 8.41
N PHE A 153 2.35 -7.49 7.65
CA PHE A 153 2.40 -7.57 6.20
C PHE A 153 3.65 -8.34 5.72
N SER A 154 4.76 -8.17 6.42
CA SER A 154 5.99 -8.95 6.22
C SER A 154 5.75 -10.43 6.47
N GLY A 155 5.04 -10.78 7.56
CA GLY A 155 4.61 -12.15 7.84
C GLY A 155 3.66 -12.70 6.76
N CYS A 156 2.77 -11.87 6.23
CA CYS A 156 1.90 -12.27 5.12
C CYS A 156 2.69 -12.59 3.83
N ILE A 157 3.75 -11.83 3.53
CA ILE A 157 4.64 -12.13 2.39
C ILE A 157 5.36 -13.48 2.62
N ASN A 158 5.87 -13.72 3.81
CA ASN A 158 6.59 -14.96 4.13
C ASN A 158 5.70 -16.22 4.05
N LYS A 159 4.37 -16.09 4.22
CA LYS A 159 3.42 -17.19 4.01
C LYS A 159 3.24 -17.59 2.53
N LEU A 160 3.67 -16.76 1.58
CA LEU A 160 3.48 -17.03 0.15
C LEU A 160 4.16 -18.32 -0.31
N GLN A 161 5.31 -18.69 0.28
CA GLN A 161 6.00 -19.94 -0.07
C GLN A 161 5.14 -21.16 0.24
N SER A 162 4.58 -21.24 1.45
CA SER A 162 3.69 -22.32 1.85
C SER A 162 2.39 -22.33 1.04
N ALA A 163 1.86 -21.15 0.74
CA ALA A 163 0.66 -21.00 -0.07
C ALA A 163 0.86 -21.48 -1.54
N MET A 164 2.04 -21.27 -2.10
CA MET A 164 2.38 -21.81 -3.43
C MET A 164 2.47 -23.33 -3.41
N THR A 165 3.04 -23.93 -2.37
CA THR A 165 3.10 -25.39 -2.21
C THR A 165 1.68 -25.97 -2.10
N GLU A 166 0.82 -25.39 -1.26
CA GLU A 166 -0.59 -25.78 -1.10
C GLU A 166 -1.33 -25.86 -2.44
N VAL A 167 -1.16 -24.83 -3.27
CA VAL A 167 -1.89 -24.74 -4.54
C VAL A 167 -1.30 -25.65 -5.62
N THR A 168 -0.02 -26.00 -5.53
CA THR A 168 0.63 -26.90 -6.51
C THR A 168 0.29 -28.37 -6.24
N GLU A 169 -0.07 -28.72 -5.00
CA GLU A 169 -0.42 -30.08 -4.58
C GLU A 169 -1.92 -30.40 -4.77
N GLN A 170 -2.75 -29.41 -5.09
CA GLN A 170 -4.17 -29.54 -5.42
C GLN A 170 -4.41 -29.77 -6.92
#